data_d0182ad9cd3c7c7521f0bb3e6d19b04b
#
_entry.id   d0182ad9cd3c7c7521f0bb3e6d19b04b
#
_cell.length_a   1.000
_cell.length_b   1.000
_cell.length_c   1.000
_cell.angle_alpha   90.00
_cell.angle_beta   90.00
_cell.angle_gamma   90.00
#
_symmetry.space_group_name_H-M   'P 1'
#
loop_
_entity.id
_entity.type
_entity.pdbx_description
1 polymer ?
#
loop_
_entity_poly.entity_id
_entity_poly.type
_entity_poly.pdbx_seq_one_letter_code
_entity_poly.pdbx_strand_id
1 'polypeptide(L)'
;WEDPVEYVLVQGDTTSAFAMALAAFHRKIKVLHLEAGLRTYDLNHPYPEEFNRQAISRLAHAHFCPTEVSAANLKNEMIDPKKIFITGNTVLDNLVTTPTLTGKKVIITMHRRENHELIPEWFKEMDNIAARHPDLEFVFPIHPNPNVKKHKDIFKHVKVIDPLEYNKFIEELSQCRLLISDSGGIQEEASFFKKRVIVCRKKTERVEGLGVFFELCHDPGDLSGLFEHALEQPPIPSETPSPFGDGTAAIKIYNIIKEL
;
A
#
# COMPACT_ATOMS: atom_id res chain seq x y z
N TRP A 1 -28.16 12.91 -7.42
CA TRP A 1 -28.35 13.44 -6.05
C TRP A 1 -29.56 14.36 -6.03
N GLU A 2 -30.47 14.13 -5.14
CA GLU A 2 -31.68 14.95 -4.96
C GLU A 2 -31.41 16.15 -4.07
N ASP A 3 -30.49 16.01 -3.10
CA ASP A 3 -30.06 17.11 -2.24
C ASP A 3 -28.85 17.87 -2.81
N PRO A 4 -28.70 19.17 -2.50
CA PRO A 4 -27.54 19.96 -2.91
C PRO A 4 -26.28 19.43 -2.23
N VAL A 5 -25.30 19.02 -3.03
CA VAL A 5 -23.99 18.53 -2.59
C VAL A 5 -22.93 19.51 -3.06
N GLU A 6 -22.15 20.06 -2.13
CA GLU A 6 -21.09 20.99 -2.46
C GLU A 6 -19.80 20.28 -2.87
N TYR A 7 -19.46 19.21 -2.18
CA TYR A 7 -18.24 18.42 -2.40
C TYR A 7 -18.55 16.95 -2.55
N VAL A 8 -17.77 16.26 -3.40
CA VAL A 8 -17.67 14.80 -3.44
C VAL A 8 -16.25 14.41 -3.09
N LEU A 9 -16.09 13.62 -2.05
CA LEU A 9 -14.81 13.09 -1.62
C LEU A 9 -14.60 11.71 -2.27
N VAL A 10 -13.52 11.55 -3.01
CA VAL A 10 -13.08 10.27 -3.59
C VAL A 10 -11.71 9.91 -3.06
N GLN A 11 -11.48 8.61 -2.85
CA GLN A 11 -10.20 8.12 -2.35
C GLN A 11 -9.55 7.17 -3.35
N GLY A 12 -8.25 7.36 -3.56
CA GLY A 12 -7.42 6.47 -4.38
C GLY A 12 -7.79 6.52 -5.85
N ASP A 13 -7.75 5.35 -6.49
CA ASP A 13 -7.67 5.21 -7.93
C ASP A 13 -8.52 4.09 -8.53
N THR A 14 -9.46 3.56 -7.75
CA THR A 14 -10.39 2.56 -8.26
C THR A 14 -11.26 3.11 -9.39
N THR A 15 -11.77 2.24 -10.24
CA THR A 15 -12.73 2.62 -11.29
C THR A 15 -13.98 3.30 -10.68
N SER A 16 -14.41 2.89 -9.49
CA SER A 16 -15.52 3.53 -8.77
C SER A 16 -15.19 4.96 -8.34
N ALA A 17 -13.96 5.21 -7.84
CA ALA A 17 -13.51 6.55 -7.49
C ALA A 17 -13.46 7.47 -8.72
N PHE A 18 -12.92 6.98 -9.84
CA PHE A 18 -12.89 7.72 -11.09
C PHE A 18 -14.30 8.00 -11.63
N ALA A 19 -15.18 7.00 -11.68
CA ALA A 19 -16.55 7.17 -12.16
C ALA A 19 -17.32 8.21 -11.32
N MET A 20 -17.16 8.18 -10.00
CA MET A 20 -17.78 9.15 -9.10
C MET A 20 -17.22 10.56 -9.32
N ALA A 21 -15.90 10.71 -9.45
CA ALA A 21 -15.25 11.98 -9.74
C ALA A 21 -15.75 12.58 -11.07
N LEU A 22 -15.85 11.76 -12.12
CA LEU A 22 -16.34 12.15 -13.42
C LEU A 22 -17.81 12.58 -13.36
N ALA A 23 -18.67 11.83 -12.67
CA ALA A 23 -20.07 12.16 -12.48
C ALA A 23 -20.26 13.49 -11.72
N ALA A 24 -19.48 13.73 -10.67
CA ALA A 24 -19.48 14.97 -9.90
C ALA A 24 -19.04 16.16 -10.78
N PHE A 25 -17.97 15.99 -11.55
CA PHE A 25 -17.46 17.01 -12.47
C PHE A 25 -18.53 17.45 -13.51
N HIS A 26 -19.22 16.50 -14.13
CA HIS A 26 -20.29 16.79 -15.08
C HIS A 26 -21.47 17.56 -14.46
N ARG A 27 -21.66 17.42 -13.15
CA ARG A 27 -22.69 18.15 -12.38
C ARG A 27 -22.17 19.44 -11.76
N LYS A 28 -20.93 19.83 -12.05
CA LYS A 28 -20.24 21.00 -11.48
C LYS A 28 -20.12 20.95 -9.94
N ILE A 29 -20.08 19.75 -9.37
CA ILE A 29 -19.82 19.53 -7.97
C ILE A 29 -18.30 19.41 -7.79
N LYS A 30 -17.75 20.09 -6.79
CA LYS A 30 -16.31 20.09 -6.52
C LYS A 30 -15.85 18.70 -6.05
N VAL A 31 -14.77 18.18 -6.64
CA VAL A 31 -14.19 16.88 -6.28
C VAL A 31 -13.00 17.10 -5.34
N LEU A 32 -12.99 16.40 -4.21
CA LEU A 32 -11.89 16.32 -3.27
C LEU A 32 -11.23 14.94 -3.41
N HIS A 33 -9.93 14.89 -3.68
CA HIS A 33 -9.22 13.65 -3.94
C HIS A 33 -8.25 13.30 -2.81
N LEU A 34 -8.56 12.25 -2.05
CA LEU A 34 -7.69 11.65 -1.04
C LEU A 34 -6.72 10.65 -1.70
N GLU A 35 -5.53 10.52 -1.12
CA GLU A 35 -4.46 9.66 -1.65
C GLU A 35 -4.02 10.13 -3.06
N ALA A 36 -4.01 11.44 -3.27
CA ALA A 36 -3.72 12.06 -4.54
C ALA A 36 -2.22 12.09 -4.86
N GLY A 37 -1.88 12.01 -6.15
CA GLY A 37 -0.53 12.27 -6.65
C GLY A 37 0.42 11.07 -6.67
N LEU A 38 -0.02 9.88 -6.27
CA LEU A 38 0.76 8.65 -6.49
C LEU A 38 0.93 8.41 -7.99
N ARG A 39 2.14 8.03 -8.45
CA ARG A 39 2.43 7.80 -9.88
C ARG A 39 3.44 6.68 -10.11
N THR A 40 3.17 5.89 -11.14
CA THR A 40 4.16 5.04 -11.79
C THR A 40 4.52 5.55 -13.18
N TYR A 41 3.65 6.39 -13.78
CA TYR A 41 3.70 6.84 -15.17
C TYR A 41 3.69 5.70 -16.20
N ASP A 42 3.25 4.52 -15.80
CA ASP A 42 3.09 3.35 -16.64
C ASP A 42 1.62 2.88 -16.57
N LEU A 43 0.84 3.20 -17.61
CA LEU A 43 -0.59 2.89 -17.64
C LEU A 43 -0.93 1.41 -17.53
N ASN A 44 0.06 0.54 -17.67
CA ASN A 44 -0.10 -0.90 -17.53
C ASN A 44 0.20 -1.40 -16.10
N HIS A 45 0.83 -0.55 -15.24
CA HIS A 45 1.28 -0.96 -13.90
C HIS A 45 1.10 0.16 -12.86
N PRO A 46 0.11 0.06 -11.97
CA PRO A 46 -1.02 -0.90 -11.94
C PRO A 46 -2.11 -0.55 -12.98
N TYR A 47 -2.75 -1.57 -13.53
CA TYR A 47 -3.84 -1.40 -14.48
C TYR A 47 -5.19 -1.76 -13.83
N PRO A 48 -6.24 -0.92 -13.95
CA PRO A 48 -6.33 0.38 -14.64
C PRO A 48 -6.02 1.60 -13.73
N GLU A 49 -5.50 1.37 -12.53
CA GLU A 49 -5.40 2.36 -11.46
C GLU A 49 -4.54 3.58 -11.85
N GLU A 50 -3.44 3.37 -12.59
CA GLU A 50 -2.58 4.49 -13.00
C GLU A 50 -3.30 5.50 -13.90
N PHE A 51 -4.11 5.00 -14.87
CA PHE A 51 -4.96 5.88 -15.67
C PHE A 51 -5.97 6.62 -14.82
N ASN A 52 -6.67 5.90 -13.93
CA ASN A 52 -7.72 6.47 -13.10
C ASN A 52 -7.19 7.63 -12.25
N ARG A 53 -6.02 7.45 -11.59
CA ARG A 53 -5.45 8.49 -10.70
C ARG A 53 -5.00 9.73 -11.46
N GLN A 54 -4.44 9.56 -12.67
CA GLN A 54 -4.10 10.68 -13.54
C GLN A 54 -5.34 11.44 -14.00
N ALA A 55 -6.40 10.73 -14.39
CA ALA A 55 -7.65 11.32 -14.82
C ALA A 55 -8.36 12.07 -13.68
N ILE A 56 -8.45 11.49 -12.48
CA ILE A 56 -9.02 12.15 -11.29
C ILE A 56 -8.28 13.45 -11.00
N SER A 57 -6.96 13.49 -11.14
CA SER A 57 -6.16 14.69 -10.88
C SER A 57 -6.56 15.88 -11.73
N ARG A 58 -7.10 15.66 -12.94
CA ARG A 58 -7.60 16.74 -13.80
C ARG A 58 -8.99 17.25 -13.42
N LEU A 59 -9.75 16.44 -12.69
CA LEU A 59 -11.13 16.75 -12.29
C LEU A 59 -11.19 17.36 -10.88
N ALA A 60 -10.21 17.08 -10.04
CA ALA A 60 -10.24 17.43 -8.64
C ALA A 60 -10.07 18.93 -8.39
N HIS A 61 -10.85 19.43 -7.43
CA HIS A 61 -10.78 20.79 -6.91
C HIS A 61 -9.67 20.94 -5.87
N ALA A 62 -9.47 19.93 -5.04
CA ALA A 62 -8.39 19.85 -4.06
C ALA A 62 -7.79 18.43 -4.00
N HIS A 63 -6.49 18.35 -3.72
CA HIS A 63 -5.68 17.13 -3.72
C HIS A 63 -5.02 16.95 -2.36
N PHE A 64 -5.37 15.88 -1.65
CA PHE A 64 -4.78 15.51 -0.37
C PHE A 64 -3.73 14.43 -0.61
N CYS A 65 -2.48 14.84 -0.62
CA CYS A 65 -1.33 14.00 -0.96
C CYS A 65 -0.79 13.30 0.27
N PRO A 66 -0.47 11.99 0.19
CA PRO A 66 0.17 11.30 1.31
C PRO A 66 1.59 11.81 1.58
N THR A 67 2.32 12.26 0.56
CA THR A 67 3.75 12.58 0.66
C THR A 67 4.15 13.80 -0.16
N GLU A 68 5.37 14.31 0.10
CA GLU A 68 5.99 15.36 -0.72
C GLU A 68 6.20 14.91 -2.18
N VAL A 69 6.57 13.64 -2.40
CA VAL A 69 6.75 13.10 -3.75
C VAL A 69 5.43 13.10 -4.51
N SER A 70 4.36 12.67 -3.86
CA SER A 70 3.01 12.70 -4.45
C SER A 70 2.59 14.12 -4.82
N ALA A 71 2.89 15.10 -3.96
CA ALA A 71 2.62 16.51 -4.24
C ALA A 71 3.50 17.04 -5.38
N ALA A 72 4.77 16.64 -5.46
CA ALA A 72 5.68 17.01 -6.54
C ALA A 72 5.20 16.47 -7.89
N ASN A 73 4.70 15.23 -7.93
CA ASN A 73 4.12 14.66 -9.15
C ASN A 73 2.99 15.54 -9.72
N LEU A 74 2.07 15.99 -8.87
CA LEU A 74 0.97 16.87 -9.29
C LEU A 74 1.47 18.26 -9.77
N LYS A 75 2.47 18.82 -9.09
CA LYS A 75 3.10 20.08 -9.53
C LYS A 75 3.75 19.92 -10.90
N ASN A 76 4.46 18.81 -11.14
CA ASN A 76 5.07 18.50 -12.43
C ASN A 76 4.01 18.31 -13.54
N GLU A 77 2.81 17.90 -13.19
CA GLU A 77 1.65 17.80 -14.08
C GLU A 77 0.89 19.12 -14.23
N MET A 78 1.46 20.23 -13.77
CA MET A 78 0.88 21.59 -13.87
C MET A 78 -0.45 21.76 -13.11
N ILE A 79 -0.67 20.99 -12.05
CA ILE A 79 -1.77 21.25 -11.11
C ILE A 79 -1.40 22.46 -10.24
N ASP A 80 -2.37 23.35 -10.05
CA ASP A 80 -2.17 24.56 -9.25
C ASP A 80 -1.70 24.20 -7.83
N PRO A 81 -0.54 24.70 -7.39
CA PRO A 81 0.00 24.42 -6.06
C PRO A 81 -0.95 24.78 -4.90
N LYS A 82 -1.84 25.76 -5.09
CA LYS A 82 -2.85 26.14 -4.09
C LYS A 82 -3.91 25.09 -3.84
N LYS A 83 -4.02 24.10 -4.73
CA LYS A 83 -4.95 22.97 -4.61
C LYS A 83 -4.31 21.70 -4.09
N ILE A 84 -3.00 21.72 -3.76
CA ILE A 84 -2.22 20.56 -3.35
C ILE A 84 -1.88 20.68 -1.87
N PHE A 85 -2.32 19.71 -1.07
CA PHE A 85 -2.13 19.67 0.38
C PHE A 85 -1.45 18.37 0.77
N ILE A 86 -0.35 18.44 1.54
CA ILE A 86 0.34 17.27 2.06
C ILE A 86 -0.24 16.95 3.43
N THR A 87 -0.93 15.83 3.54
CA THR A 87 -1.70 15.46 4.74
C THR A 87 -1.20 14.19 5.40
N GLY A 88 -0.46 13.36 4.70
CA GLY A 88 -0.30 11.96 5.06
C GLY A 88 -1.45 11.12 4.51
N ASN A 89 -1.37 9.79 4.69
CA ASN A 89 -2.42 8.88 4.28
C ASN A 89 -3.32 8.53 5.48
N THR A 90 -4.64 8.62 5.29
CA THR A 90 -5.66 8.36 6.31
C THR A 90 -5.67 6.91 6.82
N VAL A 91 -5.11 5.96 6.08
CA VAL A 91 -4.99 4.57 6.54
C VAL A 91 -4.19 4.49 7.84
N LEU A 92 -3.21 5.38 8.04
CA LEU A 92 -2.35 5.38 9.22
C LEU A 92 -3.05 5.90 10.48
N ASP A 93 -4.12 6.67 10.34
CA ASP A 93 -4.86 7.23 11.48
C ASP A 93 -5.49 6.15 12.36
N ASN A 94 -5.78 4.98 11.76
CA ASN A 94 -6.33 3.84 12.50
C ASN A 94 -5.27 3.02 13.25
N LEU A 95 -3.98 3.31 13.05
CA LEU A 95 -2.86 2.50 13.57
C LEU A 95 -2.28 3.04 14.87
N VAL A 96 -2.56 4.29 15.22
CA VAL A 96 -1.92 5.03 16.33
C VAL A 96 -2.08 4.37 17.70
N THR A 97 -3.12 3.57 17.89
CA THR A 97 -3.39 2.87 19.17
C THR A 97 -2.79 1.47 19.23
N THR A 98 -2.24 0.95 18.12
CA THR A 98 -1.68 -0.40 18.06
C THR A 98 -0.20 -0.37 18.42
N PRO A 99 0.25 -1.13 19.44
CA PRO A 99 1.65 -1.13 19.83
C PRO A 99 2.52 -1.83 18.79
N THR A 100 3.73 -1.31 18.56
CA THR A 100 4.74 -1.94 17.72
C THR A 100 5.59 -2.89 18.56
N LEU A 101 5.62 -4.18 18.20
CA LEU A 101 6.44 -5.21 18.85
C LEU A 101 7.31 -5.90 17.79
N THR A 102 8.31 -6.66 18.21
CA THR A 102 9.12 -7.48 17.30
C THR A 102 8.99 -8.94 17.68
N GLY A 103 8.33 -9.70 16.82
CA GLY A 103 8.15 -11.14 16.95
C GLY A 103 9.05 -11.94 16.00
N LYS A 104 8.72 -13.22 15.83
CA LYS A 104 9.38 -14.15 14.91
C LYS A 104 8.55 -14.45 13.64
N LYS A 105 7.42 -13.78 13.49
CA LYS A 105 6.48 -14.06 12.40
C LYS A 105 6.91 -13.38 11.11
N VAL A 106 6.91 -14.11 10.01
CA VAL A 106 7.00 -13.59 8.65
C VAL A 106 5.62 -13.69 8.02
N ILE A 107 5.04 -12.54 7.68
CA ILE A 107 3.72 -12.49 7.05
C ILE A 107 3.89 -12.45 5.54
N ILE A 108 3.13 -13.29 4.86
CA ILE A 108 3.09 -13.35 3.40
C ILE A 108 1.72 -12.86 2.94
N THR A 109 1.68 -11.97 1.94
CA THR A 109 0.45 -11.61 1.23
C THR A 109 0.75 -11.51 -0.27
N MET A 110 -0.05 -12.18 -1.10
CA MET A 110 0.09 -12.15 -2.56
C MET A 110 -1.26 -12.33 -3.22
N HIS A 111 -1.65 -11.37 -4.08
CA HIS A 111 -2.96 -11.38 -4.74
C HIS A 111 -3.03 -10.53 -6.02
N ARG A 112 -1.96 -9.77 -6.36
CA ARG A 112 -1.96 -8.89 -7.52
C ARG A 112 -1.99 -9.67 -8.83
N ARG A 113 -2.75 -9.15 -9.80
CA ARG A 113 -2.94 -9.78 -11.12
C ARG A 113 -1.62 -9.96 -11.88
N GLU A 114 -0.71 -8.99 -11.72
CA GLU A 114 0.61 -9.02 -12.37
C GLU A 114 1.47 -10.23 -11.96
N ASN A 115 1.19 -10.83 -10.80
CA ASN A 115 1.89 -12.00 -10.29
C ASN A 115 1.21 -13.33 -10.62
N HIS A 116 -0.03 -13.34 -11.17
CA HIS A 116 -0.82 -14.56 -11.30
C HIS A 116 -0.14 -15.67 -12.11
N GLU A 117 0.64 -15.33 -13.11
CA GLU A 117 1.36 -16.30 -13.95
C GLU A 117 2.56 -16.93 -13.22
N LEU A 118 3.17 -16.19 -12.30
CA LEU A 118 4.36 -16.58 -11.54
C LEU A 118 4.05 -17.02 -10.10
N ILE A 119 2.76 -17.14 -9.71
CA ILE A 119 2.38 -17.58 -8.35
C ILE A 119 3.04 -18.90 -7.96
N PRO A 120 3.09 -19.96 -8.81
CA PRO A 120 3.72 -21.21 -8.43
C PRO A 120 5.20 -21.04 -8.07
N GLU A 121 5.93 -20.21 -8.82
CA GLU A 121 7.35 -19.92 -8.60
C GLU A 121 7.55 -19.12 -7.32
N TRP A 122 6.74 -18.07 -7.11
CA TRP A 122 6.74 -17.29 -5.85
C TRP A 122 6.49 -18.17 -4.64
N PHE A 123 5.44 -19.02 -4.67
CA PHE A 123 5.08 -19.87 -3.54
C PHE A 123 6.13 -20.91 -3.25
N LYS A 124 6.74 -21.50 -4.29
CA LYS A 124 7.83 -22.46 -4.14
C LYS A 124 9.02 -21.81 -3.46
N GLU A 125 9.40 -20.59 -3.86
CA GLU A 125 10.55 -19.92 -3.27
C GLU A 125 10.26 -19.49 -1.81
N MET A 126 9.05 -18.99 -1.52
CA MET A 126 8.62 -18.70 -0.14
C MET A 126 8.65 -19.94 0.76
N ASP A 127 8.21 -21.10 0.26
CA ASP A 127 8.26 -22.36 1.02
C ASP A 127 9.69 -22.86 1.22
N ASN A 128 10.57 -22.70 0.23
CA ASN A 128 11.99 -23.01 0.33
C ASN A 128 12.68 -22.15 1.40
N ILE A 129 12.34 -20.86 1.46
CA ILE A 129 12.85 -19.94 2.49
C ILE A 129 12.35 -20.41 3.87
N ALA A 130 11.06 -20.69 4.01
CA ALA A 130 10.49 -21.17 5.27
C ALA A 130 11.15 -22.47 5.77
N ALA A 131 11.47 -23.40 4.86
CA ALA A 131 12.17 -24.63 5.19
C ALA A 131 13.59 -24.40 5.76
N ARG A 132 14.29 -23.33 5.32
CA ARG A 132 15.63 -22.97 5.81
C ARG A 132 15.63 -22.20 7.13
N HIS A 133 14.48 -21.62 7.52
CA HIS A 133 14.34 -20.80 8.72
C HIS A 133 13.29 -21.37 9.69
N PRO A 134 13.54 -22.56 10.29
CA PRO A 134 12.58 -23.21 11.20
C PRO A 134 12.40 -22.46 12.54
N ASP A 135 13.23 -21.47 12.82
CA ASP A 135 13.14 -20.58 13.98
C ASP A 135 12.14 -19.42 13.78
N LEU A 136 11.70 -19.19 12.54
CA LEU A 136 10.70 -18.21 12.17
C LEU A 136 9.35 -18.88 11.87
N GLU A 137 8.26 -18.17 12.12
CA GLU A 137 6.89 -18.63 11.82
C GLU A 137 6.39 -17.94 10.54
N PHE A 138 6.33 -18.68 9.43
CA PHE A 138 5.79 -18.16 8.18
C PHE A 138 4.28 -18.37 8.12
N VAL A 139 3.53 -17.27 7.93
CA VAL A 139 2.06 -17.27 7.90
C VAL A 139 1.56 -16.58 6.64
N PHE A 140 0.67 -17.25 5.94
CA PHE A 140 0.02 -16.74 4.74
C PHE A 140 -1.50 -16.70 4.92
N PRO A 141 -2.08 -15.54 5.31
CA PRO A 141 -3.52 -15.31 5.20
C PRO A 141 -3.90 -15.31 3.72
N ILE A 142 -4.42 -16.44 3.24
CA ILE A 142 -4.61 -16.64 1.79
C ILE A 142 -5.76 -15.80 1.25
N HIS A 143 -5.48 -15.01 0.22
CA HIS A 143 -6.52 -14.22 -0.45
C HIS A 143 -7.58 -15.13 -1.10
N PRO A 144 -8.89 -14.77 -1.03
CA PRO A 144 -9.99 -15.61 -1.53
C PRO A 144 -10.01 -15.80 -3.06
N ASN A 145 -9.17 -15.07 -3.80
CA ASN A 145 -9.06 -15.19 -5.25
C ASN A 145 -8.73 -16.63 -5.67
N PRO A 146 -9.55 -17.27 -6.56
CA PRO A 146 -9.29 -18.63 -7.02
C PRO A 146 -7.91 -18.84 -7.66
N ASN A 147 -7.38 -17.81 -8.36
CA ASN A 147 -6.05 -17.87 -8.96
C ASN A 147 -4.91 -17.99 -7.94
N VAL A 148 -5.15 -17.56 -6.71
CA VAL A 148 -4.22 -17.72 -5.59
C VAL A 148 -4.47 -19.04 -4.87
N LYS A 149 -5.73 -19.32 -4.51
CA LYS A 149 -6.13 -20.49 -3.72
C LYS A 149 -5.77 -21.84 -4.37
N LYS A 150 -5.84 -21.95 -5.69
CA LYS A 150 -5.54 -23.19 -6.43
C LYS A 150 -4.10 -23.68 -6.24
N HIS A 151 -3.19 -22.81 -5.76
CA HIS A 151 -1.79 -23.12 -5.56
C HIS A 151 -1.38 -23.33 -4.09
N LYS A 152 -2.33 -23.28 -3.14
CA LYS A 152 -2.06 -23.38 -1.70
C LYS A 152 -1.28 -24.63 -1.28
N ASP A 153 -1.46 -25.74 -2.00
CA ASP A 153 -0.86 -27.04 -1.68
C ASP A 153 0.65 -27.12 -2.02
N ILE A 154 1.20 -26.06 -2.62
CA ILE A 154 2.66 -25.89 -2.79
C ILE A 154 3.34 -25.72 -1.42
N PHE A 155 2.68 -25.03 -0.50
CA PHE A 155 3.22 -24.77 0.84
C PHE A 155 3.23 -26.02 1.72
N LYS A 156 4.41 -26.32 2.28
CA LYS A 156 4.64 -27.40 3.25
C LYS A 156 5.20 -26.86 4.57
N HIS A 157 5.91 -25.75 4.53
CA HIS A 157 6.57 -25.11 5.67
C HIS A 157 5.93 -23.77 6.03
N VAL A 158 5.13 -23.20 5.13
CA VAL A 158 4.34 -21.97 5.39
C VAL A 158 2.96 -22.35 5.90
N LYS A 159 2.55 -21.77 7.02
CA LYS A 159 1.21 -21.94 7.59
C LYS A 159 0.19 -21.11 6.81
N VAL A 160 -0.57 -21.78 5.95
CA VAL A 160 -1.69 -21.15 5.24
C VAL A 160 -2.89 -21.05 6.18
N ILE A 161 -3.46 -19.87 6.33
CA ILE A 161 -4.65 -19.61 7.15
C ILE A 161 -5.73 -18.91 6.34
N ASP A 162 -6.96 -18.88 6.84
CA ASP A 162 -8.02 -18.09 6.26
C ASP A 162 -7.71 -16.59 6.29
N PRO A 163 -8.33 -15.77 5.40
CA PRO A 163 -8.17 -14.33 5.43
C PRO A 163 -8.47 -13.77 6.82
N LEU A 164 -7.62 -12.85 7.28
CA LEU A 164 -7.82 -12.17 8.55
C LEU A 164 -8.71 -10.94 8.36
N GLU A 165 -9.55 -10.66 9.36
CA GLU A 165 -10.18 -9.37 9.49
C GLU A 165 -9.13 -8.27 9.64
N TYR A 166 -9.43 -7.05 9.15
CA TYR A 166 -8.46 -5.97 9.06
C TYR A 166 -7.75 -5.69 10.41
N ASN A 167 -8.50 -5.54 11.49
CA ASN A 167 -7.91 -5.23 12.81
C ASN A 167 -6.96 -6.36 13.27
N LYS A 168 -7.35 -7.61 13.02
CA LYS A 168 -6.52 -8.77 13.36
C LYS A 168 -5.25 -8.82 12.50
N PHE A 169 -5.37 -8.48 11.21
CA PHE A 169 -4.21 -8.37 10.34
C PHE A 169 -3.23 -7.29 10.81
N ILE A 170 -3.74 -6.13 11.23
CA ILE A 170 -2.92 -5.02 11.77
C ILE A 170 -2.20 -5.43 13.06
N GLU A 171 -2.86 -6.15 13.97
CA GLU A 171 -2.20 -6.71 15.15
C GLU A 171 -1.03 -7.63 14.77
N GLU A 172 -1.25 -8.54 13.83
CA GLU A 172 -0.21 -9.46 13.33
C GLU A 172 0.94 -8.70 12.65
N LEU A 173 0.61 -7.72 11.81
CA LEU A 173 1.56 -6.85 11.14
C LEU A 173 2.43 -6.08 12.13
N SER A 174 1.82 -5.49 13.16
CA SER A 174 2.52 -4.69 14.16
C SER A 174 3.56 -5.49 14.96
N GLN A 175 3.41 -6.81 15.00
CA GLN A 175 4.24 -7.75 15.76
C GLN A 175 5.17 -8.61 14.89
N CYS A 176 5.07 -8.52 13.56
CA CYS A 176 5.86 -9.38 12.68
C CYS A 176 7.36 -9.00 12.69
N ARG A 177 8.19 -9.92 12.20
CA ARG A 177 9.63 -9.70 11.95
C ARG A 177 9.84 -9.07 10.59
N LEU A 178 9.13 -9.54 9.58
CA LEU A 178 9.30 -9.20 8.17
C LEU A 178 8.01 -9.49 7.41
N LEU A 179 7.81 -8.78 6.29
CA LEU A 179 6.74 -9.07 5.33
C LEU A 179 7.28 -9.41 3.95
N ILE A 180 6.58 -10.31 3.26
CA ILE A 180 6.71 -10.56 1.83
C ILE A 180 5.36 -10.24 1.22
N SER A 181 5.26 -9.20 0.37
CA SER A 181 3.95 -8.71 -0.07
C SER A 181 4.00 -8.11 -1.47
N ASP A 182 2.89 -8.22 -2.20
CA ASP A 182 2.65 -7.47 -3.43
C ASP A 182 1.63 -6.32 -3.25
N SER A 183 1.16 -6.09 -2.03
CA SER A 183 0.17 -5.06 -1.72
C SER A 183 0.79 -3.67 -1.57
N GLY A 184 0.14 -2.66 -2.19
CA GLY A 184 0.54 -1.27 -2.05
C GLY A 184 0.24 -0.71 -0.65
N GLY A 185 -0.98 -0.87 -0.15
CA GLY A 185 -1.40 -0.32 1.15
C GLY A 185 -0.58 -0.85 2.33
N ILE A 186 -0.26 -2.15 2.32
CA ILE A 186 0.55 -2.78 3.37
C ILE A 186 1.94 -2.14 3.51
N GLN A 187 2.51 -1.58 2.44
CA GLN A 187 3.79 -0.86 2.51
C GLN A 187 3.70 0.34 3.46
N GLU A 188 2.60 1.09 3.39
CA GLU A 188 2.38 2.26 4.24
C GLU A 188 2.18 1.87 5.70
N GLU A 189 1.31 0.88 5.95
CA GLU A 189 1.04 0.34 7.29
C GLU A 189 2.31 -0.26 7.91
N ALA A 190 3.09 -1.01 7.14
CA ALA A 190 4.36 -1.59 7.59
C ALA A 190 5.38 -0.52 7.97
N SER A 191 5.51 0.56 7.19
CA SER A 191 6.41 1.66 7.51
C SER A 191 6.04 2.37 8.81
N PHE A 192 4.75 2.48 9.11
CA PHE A 192 4.25 3.03 10.36
C PHE A 192 4.74 2.20 11.55
N PHE A 193 4.64 0.87 11.47
CA PHE A 193 5.12 -0.07 12.49
C PHE A 193 6.62 -0.39 12.40
N LYS A 194 7.39 0.33 11.58
CA LYS A 194 8.86 0.11 11.41
C LYS A 194 9.18 -1.33 10.97
N LYS A 195 8.33 -1.90 10.11
CA LYS A 195 8.54 -3.24 9.55
C LYS A 195 9.14 -3.15 8.16
N ARG A 196 10.05 -4.09 7.86
CA ARG A 196 10.60 -4.24 6.51
C ARG A 196 9.65 -5.05 5.65
N VAL A 197 9.58 -4.69 4.38
CA VAL A 197 8.76 -5.38 3.38
C VAL A 197 9.62 -5.72 2.16
N ILE A 198 9.60 -6.98 1.75
CA ILE A 198 10.03 -7.37 0.42
C ILE A 198 8.82 -7.28 -0.49
N VAL A 199 8.87 -6.32 -1.41
CA VAL A 199 7.75 -5.99 -2.29
C VAL A 199 7.89 -6.76 -3.59
N CYS A 200 7.09 -7.81 -3.76
CA CYS A 200 7.06 -8.68 -4.94
C CYS A 200 6.36 -8.00 -6.13
N ARG A 201 7.00 -6.99 -6.69
CA ARG A 201 6.47 -6.18 -7.80
C ARG A 201 7.58 -5.66 -8.70
N LYS A 202 7.25 -5.42 -9.97
CA LYS A 202 8.18 -4.77 -10.91
C LYS A 202 8.34 -3.28 -10.65
N LYS A 203 7.25 -2.61 -10.17
CA LYS A 203 7.23 -1.18 -9.86
C LYS A 203 6.36 -0.94 -8.64
N THR A 204 6.66 0.12 -7.90
CA THR A 204 5.80 0.64 -6.84
C THR A 204 5.60 2.15 -7.03
N GLU A 205 4.42 2.62 -6.73
CA GLU A 205 4.08 4.04 -6.65
C GLU A 205 4.49 4.66 -5.30
N ARG A 206 5.00 3.85 -4.38
CA ARG A 206 5.40 4.23 -3.00
C ARG A 206 6.91 4.24 -2.86
N VAL A 207 7.54 5.08 -3.66
CA VAL A 207 9.02 5.11 -3.78
C VAL A 207 9.73 5.65 -2.54
N GLU A 208 9.04 6.40 -1.68
CA GLU A 208 9.61 7.07 -0.52
C GLU A 208 10.12 6.12 0.57
N GLY A 209 9.57 4.92 0.60
CA GLY A 209 9.97 3.89 1.56
C GLY A 209 11.12 2.99 1.08
N LEU A 210 11.53 3.12 -0.18
CA LEU A 210 12.58 2.28 -0.76
C LEU A 210 13.93 2.45 -0.08
N GLY A 211 14.63 1.34 0.15
CA GLY A 211 15.95 1.32 0.79
C GLY A 211 15.92 1.43 2.32
N VAL A 212 14.80 1.88 2.92
CA VAL A 212 14.65 1.93 4.38
C VAL A 212 13.62 0.90 4.86
N PHE A 213 12.41 1.00 4.33
CA PHE A 213 11.28 0.13 4.71
C PHE A 213 11.04 -0.98 3.69
N PHE A 214 11.32 -0.72 2.41
CA PHE A 214 10.96 -1.60 1.30
C PHE A 214 12.14 -1.91 0.42
N GLU A 215 12.18 -3.16 -0.07
CA GLU A 215 13.03 -3.59 -1.16
C GLU A 215 12.17 -4.25 -2.24
N LEU A 216 12.39 -3.87 -3.50
CA LEU A 216 11.67 -4.46 -4.63
C LEU A 216 12.30 -5.82 -4.99
N CYS A 217 11.45 -6.82 -5.09
CA CYS A 217 11.77 -8.13 -5.63
C CYS A 217 11.05 -8.29 -6.97
N HIS A 218 11.80 -8.23 -8.06
CA HIS A 218 11.23 -8.24 -9.41
C HIS A 218 10.88 -9.66 -9.88
N ASP A 219 11.66 -10.64 -9.45
CA ASP A 219 11.55 -12.04 -9.85
C ASP A 219 11.62 -12.99 -8.64
N PRO A 220 10.92 -14.14 -8.69
CA PRO A 220 10.95 -15.12 -7.58
C PRO A 220 12.36 -15.56 -7.20
N GLY A 221 13.27 -15.69 -8.19
CA GLY A 221 14.65 -16.14 -7.95
C GLY A 221 15.49 -15.21 -7.07
N ASP A 222 15.13 -13.93 -7.00
CA ASP A 222 15.84 -12.93 -6.19
C ASP A 222 15.36 -12.92 -4.73
N LEU A 223 14.19 -13.52 -4.45
CA LEU A 223 13.52 -13.42 -3.15
C LEU A 223 14.39 -13.93 -2.00
N SER A 224 15.08 -15.05 -2.20
CA SER A 224 15.93 -15.65 -1.16
C SER A 224 17.06 -14.70 -0.73
N GLY A 225 17.77 -14.11 -1.69
CA GLY A 225 18.85 -13.17 -1.39
C GLY A 225 18.37 -11.92 -0.65
N LEU A 226 17.23 -11.36 -1.09
CA LEU A 226 16.61 -10.19 -0.44
C LEU A 226 16.11 -10.54 0.97
N PHE A 227 15.61 -11.75 1.17
CA PHE A 227 15.13 -12.20 2.48
C PHE A 227 16.29 -12.29 3.49
N GLU A 228 17.40 -12.92 3.12
CA GLU A 228 18.59 -13.01 3.97
C GLU A 228 19.13 -11.61 4.29
N HIS A 229 19.26 -10.76 3.27
CA HIS A 229 19.68 -9.38 3.46
C HIS A 229 18.78 -8.62 4.45
N ALA A 230 17.45 -8.75 4.30
CA ALA A 230 16.51 -8.08 5.20
C ALA A 230 16.57 -8.58 6.65
N LEU A 231 16.89 -9.87 6.87
CA LEU A 231 17.07 -10.44 8.21
C LEU A 231 18.35 -9.94 8.91
N GLU A 232 19.44 -9.75 8.16
CA GLU A 232 20.73 -9.25 8.66
C GLU A 232 20.67 -7.77 9.04
N GLN A 233 19.77 -7.01 8.46
CA GLN A 233 19.62 -5.58 8.76
C GLN A 233 19.17 -5.37 10.22
N PRO A 234 19.72 -4.36 10.93
CA PRO A 234 19.24 -4.00 12.26
C PRO A 234 17.77 -3.56 12.20
N PRO A 235 17.02 -3.69 13.30
CA PRO A 235 15.67 -3.15 13.36
C PRO A 235 15.64 -1.68 12.96
N ILE A 236 14.57 -1.27 12.27
CA ILE A 236 14.37 0.16 11.94
C ILE A 236 14.14 0.90 13.26
N PRO A 237 14.90 1.98 13.54
CA PRO A 237 14.73 2.76 14.77
C PRO A 237 13.30 3.29 14.92
N SER A 238 12.79 3.30 16.15
CA SER A 238 11.42 3.74 16.44
C SER A 238 11.15 5.20 16.05
N GLU A 239 12.17 6.04 16.12
CA GLU A 239 12.15 7.45 15.76
C GLU A 239 12.16 7.71 14.24
N THR A 240 12.47 6.72 13.41
CA THR A 240 12.44 6.87 11.95
C THR A 240 11.01 7.20 11.51
N PRO A 241 10.73 8.37 10.92
CA PRO A 241 9.37 8.72 10.54
C PRO A 241 8.87 7.84 9.40
N SER A 242 7.58 7.47 9.44
CA SER A 242 6.93 6.91 8.25
C SER A 242 6.82 8.01 7.19
N PRO A 243 7.22 7.74 5.93
CA PRO A 243 7.10 8.75 4.87
C PRO A 243 5.65 9.07 4.51
N PHE A 244 4.69 8.22 4.90
CA PHE A 244 3.28 8.34 4.56
C PHE A 244 2.44 9.06 5.63
N GLY A 245 3.07 9.55 6.70
CA GLY A 245 2.39 10.34 7.73
C GLY A 245 2.53 9.78 9.15
N ASP A 246 1.89 10.48 10.06
CA ASP A 246 2.00 10.31 11.51
C ASP A 246 0.69 9.84 12.19
N GLY A 247 -0.35 9.51 11.40
CA GLY A 247 -1.66 9.12 11.91
C GLY A 247 -2.56 10.30 12.27
N THR A 248 -2.34 11.47 11.66
CA THR A 248 -3.17 12.67 11.87
C THR A 248 -3.75 13.22 10.55
N ALA A 249 -3.77 12.40 9.50
CA ALA A 249 -4.19 12.85 8.17
C ALA A 249 -5.65 13.32 8.14
N ALA A 250 -6.56 12.58 8.77
CA ALA A 250 -7.99 12.93 8.78
C ALA A 250 -8.26 14.30 9.42
N ILE A 251 -7.57 14.62 10.53
CA ILE A 251 -7.73 15.92 11.19
C ILE A 251 -7.17 17.06 10.34
N LYS A 252 -6.04 16.84 9.65
CA LYS A 252 -5.46 17.80 8.70
C LYS A 252 -6.42 18.08 7.54
N ILE A 253 -6.95 17.01 6.93
CA ILE A 253 -7.93 17.09 5.83
C ILE A 253 -9.19 17.83 6.26
N TYR A 254 -9.75 17.48 7.41
CA TYR A 254 -10.94 18.14 7.96
C TYR A 254 -10.75 19.65 8.11
N ASN A 255 -9.63 20.08 8.68
CA ASN A 255 -9.33 21.50 8.86
C ASN A 255 -9.20 22.23 7.52
N ILE A 256 -8.55 21.62 6.53
CA ILE A 256 -8.42 22.20 5.18
C ILE A 256 -9.80 22.33 4.51
N ILE A 257 -10.64 21.30 4.58
CA ILE A 257 -11.99 21.33 3.97
C ILE A 257 -12.84 22.47 4.54
N LYS A 258 -12.68 22.81 5.81
CA LYS A 258 -13.40 23.93 6.43
C LYS A 258 -12.98 25.31 5.90
N GLU A 259 -11.82 25.41 5.26
CA GLU A 259 -11.25 26.65 4.72
C GLU A 259 -11.44 26.76 3.20
N LEU A 260 -11.91 25.70 2.49
CA LEU A 260 -12.20 25.67 1.05
C LEU A 260 -13.51 26.33 0.69
#